data_77696087fec1672fbe80d99176e79747
#
_entry.id   77696087fec1672fbe80d99176e79747
#
_cell.length_a   1.000
_cell.length_b   1.000
_cell.length_c   1.000
_cell.angle_alpha   90.00
_cell.angle_beta   90.00
_cell.angle_gamma   90.00
#
_symmetry.space_group_name_H-M   'P 1'
#
loop_
_entity.id
_entity.type
_entity.pdbx_description
1 polymer ?
#
loop_
_entity_poly.entity_id
_entity_poly.type
_entity_poly.pdbx_seq_one_letter_code
_entity_poly.pdbx_strand_id
1 'polypeptide(L)'
;MPRGNEPLGEIATDVLFENDKVKIWNLVVEPGEASDWHMHGNDYVTIVVEGAGLVVEYDDGTSEDSPSEVGTWRFHGEHKIHRVVNNRDVRYKNVLVELKS
;
A
#
# COMPACT_ATOMS: atom_id res chain seq x y z
N MET A 1 5.23 -14.05 -6.24
CA MET A 1 6.20 -14.81 -5.43
C MET A 1 5.97 -14.54 -3.96
N PRO A 2 6.01 -15.55 -3.09
CA PRO A 2 5.96 -15.31 -1.64
C PRO A 2 7.17 -14.51 -1.16
N ARG A 3 7.04 -13.89 -0.03
CA ARG A 3 8.13 -13.10 0.56
C ARG A 3 9.40 -13.90 0.83
N GLY A 4 9.25 -15.16 1.18
CA GLY A 4 10.38 -15.98 1.58
C GLY A 4 11.01 -15.46 2.87
N ASN A 5 12.33 -15.16 2.82
CA ASN A 5 13.07 -14.67 3.98
C ASN A 5 13.34 -13.16 3.92
N GLU A 6 12.70 -12.42 3.01
CA GLU A 6 12.90 -10.98 2.92
C GLU A 6 12.39 -10.29 4.18
N PRO A 7 13.14 -9.34 4.76
CA PRO A 7 12.68 -8.62 5.94
C PRO A 7 11.50 -7.71 5.61
N LEU A 8 10.70 -7.40 6.62
CA LEU A 8 9.63 -6.41 6.47
C LEU A 8 10.23 -5.01 6.42
N GLY A 9 9.66 -4.16 5.57
CA GLY A 9 10.10 -2.78 5.38
C GLY A 9 9.01 -1.78 5.70
N GLU A 10 9.08 -0.63 5.06
CA GLU A 10 8.14 0.46 5.28
C GLU A 10 6.80 0.19 4.66
N ILE A 11 5.73 0.67 5.30
CA ILE A 11 4.36 0.46 4.81
C ILE A 11 4.00 1.37 3.64
N ALA A 12 4.76 2.46 3.44
CA ALA A 12 4.55 3.42 2.35
C ALA A 12 5.85 4.18 2.08
N THR A 13 5.79 5.22 1.27
CA THR A 13 6.99 5.92 0.79
C THR A 13 7.46 7.01 1.76
N ASP A 14 6.58 7.98 2.06
CA ASP A 14 6.93 9.11 2.92
C ASP A 14 5.85 9.36 3.96
N VAL A 15 6.27 9.81 5.15
CA VAL A 15 5.34 10.29 6.17
C VAL A 15 5.06 11.76 5.92
N LEU A 16 3.79 12.11 5.78
CA LEU A 16 3.35 13.49 5.53
C LEU A 16 2.97 14.20 6.82
N PHE A 17 2.37 13.48 7.77
CA PHE A 17 1.90 14.04 9.02
C PHE A 17 1.70 12.94 10.04
N GLU A 18 1.92 13.26 11.30
CA GLU A 18 1.67 12.31 12.39
C GLU A 18 1.28 13.06 13.68
N ASN A 19 0.26 12.55 14.35
CA ASN A 19 -0.09 12.97 15.72
C ASN A 19 -0.50 11.73 16.52
N ASP A 20 -1.15 11.93 17.66
CA ASP A 20 -1.56 10.82 18.54
C ASP A 20 -2.76 10.03 18.00
N LYS A 21 -3.40 10.47 16.91
CA LYS A 21 -4.61 9.83 16.36
C LYS A 21 -4.39 9.23 15.00
N VAL A 22 -3.55 9.84 14.16
CA VAL A 22 -3.31 9.39 12.79
C VAL A 22 -1.85 9.52 12.40
N LYS A 23 -1.46 8.70 11.46
CA LYS A 23 -0.20 8.85 10.74
C LYS A 23 -0.53 8.83 9.25
N ILE A 24 -0.22 9.91 8.56
CA ILE A 24 -0.56 10.06 7.14
C ILE A 24 0.69 9.88 6.30
N TRP A 25 0.60 8.97 5.35
CA TRP A 25 1.69 8.62 4.44
C TRP A 25 1.27 8.93 3.01
N ASN A 26 2.23 9.01 2.10
CA ASN A 26 1.97 8.75 0.69
C ASN A 26 2.66 7.44 0.28
N LEU A 27 2.09 6.78 -0.70
CA LEU A 27 2.68 5.61 -1.35
C LEU A 27 2.84 5.96 -2.82
N VAL A 28 4.07 5.89 -3.32
CA VAL A 28 4.39 6.12 -4.73
C VAL A 28 5.04 4.87 -5.27
N VAL A 29 4.49 4.33 -6.36
CA VAL A 29 5.03 3.13 -7.01
C VAL A 29 5.13 3.41 -8.50
N GLU A 30 6.35 3.47 -9.01
CA GLU A 30 6.59 3.68 -10.44
C GLU A 30 6.25 2.43 -11.24
N PRO A 31 5.99 2.56 -12.55
CA PRO A 31 5.72 1.39 -13.39
C PRO A 31 6.82 0.34 -13.28
N GLY A 32 6.41 -0.91 -13.04
CA GLY A 32 7.33 -2.03 -12.90
C GLY A 32 7.97 -2.18 -11.52
N GLU A 33 7.71 -1.24 -10.60
CA GLU A 33 8.25 -1.28 -9.24
C GLU A 33 7.28 -1.90 -8.25
N ALA A 34 7.79 -2.21 -7.06
CA ALA A 34 7.02 -2.75 -5.96
C ALA A 34 7.40 -2.05 -4.66
N SER A 35 6.46 -2.01 -3.72
CA SER A 35 6.75 -1.60 -2.35
C SER A 35 7.56 -2.70 -1.64
N ASP A 36 8.10 -2.36 -0.46
CA ASP A 36 8.65 -3.38 0.43
C ASP A 36 7.53 -4.32 0.90
N TRP A 37 7.91 -5.55 1.25
CA TRP A 37 7.02 -6.41 2.00
C TRP A 37 6.77 -5.77 3.38
N HIS A 38 5.51 -5.65 3.78
CA HIS A 38 5.15 -5.00 5.03
C HIS A 38 3.86 -5.55 5.61
N MET A 39 3.62 -5.21 6.88
CA MET A 39 2.38 -5.53 7.57
C MET A 39 1.92 -4.27 8.31
N HIS A 40 0.64 -3.92 8.13
CA HIS A 40 0.06 -2.80 8.86
C HIS A 40 -0.36 -3.25 10.26
N GLY A 41 0.08 -2.54 11.29
CA GLY A 41 -0.31 -2.82 12.66
C GLY A 41 -1.60 -2.13 13.08
N ASN A 42 -2.11 -1.23 12.25
CA ASN A 42 -3.34 -0.45 12.51
C ASN A 42 -4.26 -0.52 11.30
N ASP A 43 -5.54 -0.30 11.51
CA ASP A 43 -6.47 -0.08 10.40
C ASP A 43 -6.08 1.19 9.65
N TYR A 44 -6.38 1.25 8.37
CA TYR A 44 -6.00 2.40 7.57
C TYR A 44 -6.95 2.62 6.39
N VAL A 45 -6.93 3.85 5.87
CA VAL A 45 -7.71 4.24 4.69
C VAL A 45 -6.73 4.66 3.61
N THR A 46 -6.97 4.22 2.37
CA THR A 46 -6.20 4.69 1.21
C THR A 46 -7.09 5.51 0.29
N ILE A 47 -6.52 6.55 -0.30
CA ILE A 47 -7.19 7.42 -1.28
C ILE A 47 -6.27 7.55 -2.48
N VAL A 48 -6.73 7.09 -3.64
CA VAL A 48 -5.93 7.12 -4.87
C VAL A 48 -5.92 8.53 -5.43
N VAL A 49 -4.73 9.07 -5.67
CA VAL A 49 -4.57 10.42 -6.22
C VAL A 49 -3.91 10.42 -7.60
N GLU A 50 -3.30 9.30 -8.01
CA GLU A 50 -2.68 9.16 -9.33
C GLU A 50 -2.61 7.68 -9.71
N GLY A 51 -2.78 7.35 -10.99
CA GLY A 51 -2.57 6.00 -11.50
C GLY A 51 -3.84 5.24 -11.80
N ALA A 52 -3.68 3.93 -12.10
CA ALA A 52 -4.76 3.06 -12.56
C ALA A 52 -4.94 1.81 -11.69
N GLY A 53 -4.09 1.61 -10.70
CA GLY A 53 -4.19 0.48 -9.78
C GLY A 53 -2.88 -0.25 -9.58
N LEU A 54 -2.97 -1.34 -8.85
CA LEU A 54 -1.83 -2.16 -8.42
C LEU A 54 -2.24 -3.63 -8.42
N VAL A 55 -1.24 -4.51 -8.28
CA VAL A 55 -1.45 -5.89 -7.86
C VAL A 55 -0.98 -5.99 -6.41
N VAL A 56 -1.78 -6.58 -5.54
CA VAL A 56 -1.40 -6.87 -4.17
C VAL A 56 -0.89 -8.31 -4.13
N GLU A 57 0.32 -8.51 -3.65
CA GLU A 57 0.90 -9.84 -3.45
C GLU A 57 0.98 -10.14 -1.96
N TYR A 58 0.57 -11.33 -1.57
CA TYR A 58 0.55 -11.75 -0.18
C TYR A 58 1.69 -12.73 0.12
N ASP A 59 2.07 -12.79 1.39
CA ASP A 59 3.16 -13.63 1.89
C ASP A 59 2.91 -15.14 1.65
N ASP A 60 1.66 -15.53 1.51
CA ASP A 60 1.28 -16.93 1.25
C ASP A 60 1.38 -17.32 -0.24
N GLY A 61 1.82 -16.42 -1.11
CA GLY A 61 1.97 -16.66 -2.54
C GLY A 61 0.76 -16.30 -3.37
N THR A 62 -0.34 -15.88 -2.75
CA THR A 62 -1.52 -15.43 -3.49
C THR A 62 -1.37 -13.98 -3.92
N SER A 63 -2.15 -13.55 -4.90
CA SER A 63 -2.16 -12.17 -5.36
C SER A 63 -3.58 -11.77 -5.77
N GLU A 64 -3.81 -10.46 -5.80
CA GLU A 64 -5.10 -9.88 -6.11
C GLU A 64 -4.91 -8.63 -6.94
N ASP A 65 -5.61 -8.56 -8.09
CA ASP A 65 -5.58 -7.35 -8.90
C ASP A 65 -6.47 -6.28 -8.25
N SER A 66 -5.96 -5.07 -8.18
CA SER A 66 -6.65 -3.96 -7.52
C SER A 66 -6.69 -2.75 -8.44
N PRO A 67 -7.59 -2.76 -9.44
CA PRO A 67 -7.77 -1.60 -10.31
C PRO A 67 -8.35 -0.44 -9.50
N SER A 68 -7.98 0.78 -9.87
CA SER A 68 -8.40 1.97 -9.13
C SER A 68 -8.52 3.16 -10.06
N GLU A 69 -9.43 4.08 -9.72
CA GLU A 69 -9.52 5.39 -10.35
C GLU A 69 -9.13 6.45 -9.33
N VAL A 70 -8.67 7.59 -9.80
CA VAL A 70 -8.37 8.75 -8.93
C VAL A 70 -9.63 9.09 -8.13
N GLY A 71 -9.46 9.26 -6.82
CA GLY A 71 -10.56 9.50 -5.89
C GLY A 71 -11.12 8.24 -5.24
N THR A 72 -10.74 7.06 -5.72
CA THR A 72 -11.14 5.80 -5.07
C THR A 72 -10.57 5.77 -3.66
N TRP A 73 -11.42 5.43 -2.68
CA TRP A 73 -10.97 5.21 -1.32
C TRP A 73 -11.37 3.82 -0.86
N ARG A 74 -10.58 3.27 0.07
CA ARG A 74 -10.86 1.96 0.68
C ARG A 74 -10.46 1.99 2.14
N PHE A 75 -11.25 1.33 2.97
CA PHE A 75 -10.90 1.05 4.35
C PHE A 75 -10.27 -0.35 4.41
N HIS A 76 -9.16 -0.47 5.13
CA HIS A 76 -8.42 -1.72 5.27
C HIS A 76 -8.31 -2.10 6.74
N GLY A 77 -8.86 -3.25 7.07
CA GLY A 77 -8.76 -3.82 8.42
C GLY A 77 -8.00 -5.14 8.46
N GLU A 78 -7.49 -5.60 7.30
CA GLU A 78 -6.66 -6.81 7.26
C GLU A 78 -5.24 -6.49 7.69
N HIS A 79 -4.64 -7.41 8.42
CA HIS A 79 -3.27 -7.25 8.91
C HIS A 79 -2.38 -8.36 8.35
N LYS A 80 -2.44 -8.56 7.03
CA LYS A 80 -1.65 -9.57 6.32
C LYS A 80 -0.35 -8.97 5.83
N ILE A 81 0.70 -9.77 5.81
CA ILE A 81 1.97 -9.39 5.19
C ILE A 81 1.74 -9.36 3.67
N HIS A 82 2.02 -8.21 3.06
CA HIS A 82 1.82 -8.02 1.63
C HIS A 82 2.80 -6.99 1.07
N ARG A 83 2.84 -6.91 -0.25
CA ARG A 83 3.45 -5.79 -0.98
C ARG A 83 2.53 -5.44 -2.14
N VAL A 84 2.73 -4.24 -2.69
CA VAL A 84 2.00 -3.81 -3.89
C VAL A 84 2.97 -3.67 -5.05
N VAL A 85 2.52 -4.08 -6.24
CA VAL A 85 3.33 -4.03 -7.46
C VAL A 85 2.56 -3.23 -8.49
N ASN A 86 3.23 -2.26 -9.11
CA ASN A 86 2.63 -1.50 -10.21
C ASN A 86 2.92 -2.23 -11.53
N ASN A 87 1.95 -2.98 -12.03
CA ASN A 87 2.03 -3.68 -13.30
C ASN A 87 1.42 -2.88 -14.46
N ARG A 88 1.09 -1.61 -14.22
CA ARG A 88 0.57 -0.69 -15.23
C ARG A 88 1.73 0.14 -15.80
N ASP A 89 1.45 0.88 -16.86
CA ASP A 89 2.44 1.73 -17.53
C ASP A 89 2.37 3.19 -17.07
N VAL A 90 1.61 3.47 -16.02
CA VAL A 90 1.50 4.79 -15.39
C VAL A 90 1.84 4.70 -13.91
N ARG A 91 2.42 5.76 -13.38
CA ARG A 91 2.78 5.87 -11.95
C ARG A 91 1.52 5.78 -11.08
N TYR A 92 1.66 5.11 -9.95
CA TYR A 92 0.59 5.02 -8.95
C TYR A 92 0.97 5.84 -7.72
N LYS A 93 -0.01 6.56 -7.18
CA LYS A 93 0.16 7.27 -5.90
C LYS A 93 -1.14 7.24 -5.12
N ASN A 94 -1.04 6.98 -3.83
CA ASN A 94 -2.16 7.17 -2.92
C ASN A 94 -1.72 7.91 -1.65
N VAL A 95 -2.70 8.45 -0.95
CA VAL A 95 -2.54 8.92 0.43
C VAL A 95 -3.08 7.81 1.33
N LEU A 96 -2.31 7.47 2.35
CA LEU A 96 -2.65 6.40 3.29
C LEU A 96 -2.78 7.02 4.67
N VAL A 97 -3.96 6.88 5.27
CA VAL A 97 -4.24 7.39 6.63
C VAL A 97 -4.28 6.21 7.58
N GLU A 98 -3.23 6.07 8.36
CA GLU A 98 -3.12 5.03 9.38
C GLU A 98 -3.79 5.54 10.65
N LEU A 99 -4.72 4.75 11.20
CA LEU A 99 -5.51 5.14 12.36
C LEU A 99 -4.87 4.60 13.63
N LYS A 100 -4.51 5.48 14.53
CA LYS A 100 -3.98 5.12 15.85
C LYS A 100 -5.15 5.09 16.83
N SER A 101 -5.50 3.95 17.28
CA SER A 101 -6.66 3.79 18.17
C SER A 101 -6.38 4.11 19.62
#